data_6f2a697aa914105f02c3cc836c946c2d
#
_entry.id   6f2a697aa914105f02c3cc836c946c2d
#
_cell.length_a   1.000
_cell.length_b   1.000
_cell.length_c   1.000
_cell.angle_alpha   90.00
_cell.angle_beta   90.00
_cell.angle_gamma   90.00
#
_symmetry.space_group_name_H-M   'P 1'
#
loop_
_entity.id
_entity.type
_entity.pdbx_description
1 polymer ?
#
loop_
_entity_poly.entity_id
_entity_poly.type
_entity_poly.pdbx_seq_one_letter_code
_entity_poly.pdbx_strand_id
1 'polypeptide(L)'
;DEGRGNDKNIPTLILAGASLDDIVAITIFTSFLGLYGGENVSLAGQLMGIPISIITGVGLGYLMGHVFVRIFETQHIRDTKKVLMILGAAILLMGLEDLIRDTIAFSGFLGVMTIGFVILLKRGIVAKRLSVKFNKIWILAEILLFVLVGAQVDLGVTLDAGGAGILIIAAGLLMRFLGVYIALLGTDLNRKEKAFCAVAYTPKATVQAAIGAVPLAYGVQGGDLILSMAVLSIVVTAPLGAVGIRYMKRHLSL
;
A
#
# COMPACT_ATOMS: atom_id res chain seq x y z
N ASP A 1 -12.18 4.68 15.62
CA ASP A 1 -13.62 4.98 15.45
C ASP A 1 -14.20 5.84 16.58
N GLU A 2 -13.51 6.93 16.96
CA GLU A 2 -14.00 7.84 17.99
C GLU A 2 -14.72 9.07 17.40
N GLY A 3 -14.99 9.07 16.07
CA GLY A 3 -15.72 10.12 15.37
C GLY A 3 -15.04 11.49 15.29
N ARG A 4 -13.81 11.61 15.83
CA ARG A 4 -13.08 12.87 15.87
C ARG A 4 -12.46 13.20 14.51
N GLY A 5 -12.55 14.48 14.11
CA GLY A 5 -12.05 14.94 12.80
C GLY A 5 -12.95 14.59 11.61
N ASN A 6 -14.14 14.04 11.85
CA ASN A 6 -15.12 13.74 10.78
C ASN A 6 -15.65 15.00 10.11
N ASP A 7 -15.76 16.11 10.83
CA ASP A 7 -16.26 17.39 10.30
C ASP A 7 -15.42 17.91 9.13
N LYS A 8 -14.13 17.59 9.10
CA LYS A 8 -13.20 17.97 8.03
C LYS A 8 -12.71 16.77 7.19
N ASN A 9 -13.38 15.64 7.31
CA ASN A 9 -13.03 14.40 6.59
C ASN A 9 -11.56 13.97 6.73
N ILE A 10 -10.88 14.31 7.83
CA ILE A 10 -9.47 13.97 8.08
C ILE A 10 -9.21 12.46 7.97
N PRO A 11 -10.02 11.56 8.58
CA PRO A 11 -9.80 10.12 8.44
C PRO A 11 -9.89 9.64 6.99
N THR A 12 -10.85 10.15 6.22
CA THR A 12 -11.02 9.81 4.81
C THR A 12 -9.83 10.29 3.98
N LEU A 13 -9.34 11.50 4.24
CA LEU A 13 -8.17 12.08 3.58
C LEU A 13 -6.91 11.26 3.85
N ILE A 14 -6.68 10.83 5.10
CA ILE A 14 -5.55 9.98 5.48
C ILE A 14 -5.65 8.62 4.78
N LEU A 15 -6.80 7.97 4.79
CA LEU A 15 -6.99 6.67 4.15
C LEU A 15 -6.81 6.73 2.64
N ALA A 16 -7.41 7.73 1.97
CA ALA A 16 -7.28 7.90 0.54
C ALA A 16 -5.82 8.18 0.12
N GLY A 17 -5.16 9.08 0.84
CA GLY A 17 -3.77 9.39 0.57
C GLY A 17 -2.83 8.22 0.85
N ALA A 18 -3.05 7.44 1.93
CA ALA A 18 -2.26 6.25 2.21
C ALA A 18 -2.39 5.21 1.10
N SER A 19 -3.60 5.00 0.58
CA SER A 19 -3.83 4.09 -0.54
C SER A 19 -3.08 4.52 -1.81
N LEU A 20 -3.10 5.82 -2.15
CA LEU A 20 -2.36 6.35 -3.30
C LEU A 20 -0.84 6.24 -3.10
N ASP A 21 -0.35 6.52 -1.90
CA ASP A 21 1.06 6.40 -1.54
C ASP A 21 1.56 4.96 -1.73
N ASP A 22 0.80 3.97 -1.29
CA ASP A 22 1.16 2.56 -1.44
C ASP A 22 1.25 2.15 -2.92
N ILE A 23 0.31 2.61 -3.76
CA ILE A 23 0.34 2.38 -5.20
C ILE A 23 1.59 2.97 -5.84
N VAL A 24 1.87 4.24 -5.56
CA VAL A 24 3.04 4.94 -6.11
C VAL A 24 4.34 4.27 -5.64
N ALA A 25 4.42 3.91 -4.36
CA ALA A 25 5.59 3.24 -3.78
C ALA A 25 5.84 1.89 -4.44
N ILE A 26 4.81 1.04 -4.61
CA ILE A 26 4.94 -0.26 -5.26
C ILE A 26 5.36 -0.08 -6.73
N THR A 27 4.71 0.84 -7.46
CA THR A 27 5.01 1.07 -8.88
C THR A 27 6.45 1.56 -9.09
N ILE A 28 6.92 2.51 -8.27
CA ILE A 28 8.31 2.99 -8.33
C ILE A 28 9.29 1.86 -7.97
N PHE A 29 9.00 1.12 -6.90
CA PHE A 29 9.84 0.02 -6.46
C PHE A 29 9.98 -1.07 -7.52
N THR A 30 8.89 -1.53 -8.12
CA THR A 30 8.90 -2.53 -9.19
C THR A 30 9.64 -2.04 -10.43
N SER A 31 9.52 -0.74 -10.75
CA SER A 31 10.29 -0.12 -11.83
C SER A 31 11.80 -0.14 -11.57
N PHE A 32 12.24 0.20 -10.35
CA PHE A 32 13.66 0.10 -9.99
C PHE A 32 14.17 -1.35 -9.97
N LEU A 33 13.34 -2.28 -9.53
CA LEU A 33 13.69 -3.69 -9.53
C LEU A 33 13.91 -4.24 -10.97
N GLY A 34 13.06 -3.82 -11.92
CA GLY A 34 13.22 -4.15 -13.34
C GLY A 34 14.51 -3.57 -13.94
N LEU A 35 14.88 -2.32 -13.59
CA LEU A 35 16.16 -1.72 -14.00
C LEU A 35 17.35 -2.51 -13.52
N TYR A 36 17.31 -3.02 -12.29
CA TYR A 36 18.39 -3.81 -11.72
C TYR A 36 18.55 -5.16 -12.40
N GLY A 37 17.45 -5.75 -12.90
CA GLY A 37 17.45 -7.03 -13.62
C GLY A 37 18.17 -7.01 -14.98
N GLY A 38 18.76 -5.88 -15.37
CA GLY A 38 19.54 -5.76 -16.61
C GLY A 38 18.69 -5.59 -17.87
N GLU A 39 17.43 -5.32 -17.74
CA GLU A 39 16.57 -4.92 -18.85
C GLU A 39 17.09 -3.58 -19.41
N ASN A 40 17.46 -3.55 -20.70
CA ASN A 40 17.88 -2.36 -21.44
C ASN A 40 16.69 -1.39 -21.65
N VAL A 41 15.99 -1.07 -20.59
CA VAL A 41 14.85 -0.14 -20.64
C VAL A 41 15.36 1.25 -20.33
N SER A 42 15.14 2.21 -21.22
CA SER A 42 15.48 3.59 -20.98
C SER A 42 14.71 4.12 -19.75
N LEU A 43 15.34 4.95 -18.92
CA LEU A 43 14.67 5.63 -17.79
C LEU A 43 13.36 6.32 -18.22
N ALA A 44 13.37 6.92 -19.44
CA ALA A 44 12.19 7.54 -20.01
C ALA A 44 11.07 6.51 -20.28
N GLY A 45 11.40 5.31 -20.78
CA GLY A 45 10.43 4.23 -21.00
C GLY A 45 9.80 3.74 -19.70
N GLN A 46 10.58 3.62 -18.63
CA GLN A 46 10.07 3.22 -17.32
C GLN A 46 9.20 4.29 -16.67
N LEU A 47 9.59 5.57 -16.75
CA LEU A 47 8.76 6.68 -16.27
C LEU A 47 7.43 6.78 -17.03
N MET A 48 7.42 6.46 -18.33
CA MET A 48 6.20 6.36 -19.14
C MET A 48 5.39 5.09 -18.79
N GLY A 49 6.04 4.04 -18.34
CA GLY A 49 5.37 2.83 -17.85
C GLY A 49 4.47 3.06 -16.64
N ILE A 50 4.81 4.01 -15.76
CA ILE A 50 4.01 4.32 -14.56
C ILE A 50 2.58 4.77 -14.93
N PRO A 51 2.36 5.84 -15.72
CA PRO A 51 1.00 6.22 -16.10
C PRO A 51 0.28 5.15 -16.93
N ILE A 52 1.00 4.40 -17.75
CA ILE A 52 0.41 3.31 -18.55
C ILE A 52 -0.08 2.20 -17.60
N SER A 53 0.71 1.77 -16.63
CA SER A 53 0.32 0.74 -15.67
C SER A 53 -0.89 1.16 -14.82
N ILE A 54 -0.99 2.44 -14.49
CA ILE A 54 -2.15 3.00 -13.79
C ILE A 54 -3.41 2.91 -14.68
N ILE A 55 -3.32 3.38 -15.93
CA ILE A 55 -4.47 3.39 -16.86
C ILE A 55 -4.94 1.97 -17.15
N THR A 56 -4.02 1.06 -17.46
CA THR A 56 -4.35 -0.33 -17.78
C THR A 56 -4.91 -1.09 -16.58
N GLY A 57 -4.31 -0.91 -15.40
CA GLY A 57 -4.79 -1.51 -14.14
C GLY A 57 -6.18 -1.01 -13.77
N VAL A 58 -6.39 0.31 -13.77
CA VAL A 58 -7.71 0.91 -13.49
C VAL A 58 -8.73 0.49 -14.55
N GLY A 59 -8.37 0.49 -15.84
CA GLY A 59 -9.27 0.11 -16.93
C GLY A 59 -9.76 -1.33 -16.80
N LEU A 60 -8.85 -2.29 -16.62
CA LEU A 60 -9.21 -3.69 -16.46
C LEU A 60 -9.98 -3.93 -15.15
N GLY A 61 -9.55 -3.30 -14.05
CA GLY A 61 -10.24 -3.36 -12.78
C GLY A 61 -11.66 -2.81 -12.84
N TYR A 62 -11.88 -1.73 -13.59
CA TYR A 62 -13.20 -1.15 -13.82
C TYR A 62 -14.12 -2.11 -14.58
N LEU A 63 -13.62 -2.72 -15.65
CA LEU A 63 -14.38 -3.72 -16.41
C LEU A 63 -14.74 -4.92 -15.55
N MET A 64 -13.77 -5.51 -14.86
CA MET A 64 -14.00 -6.66 -13.95
C MET A 64 -14.94 -6.29 -12.80
N GLY A 65 -14.81 -5.09 -12.24
CA GLY A 65 -15.71 -4.59 -11.20
C GLY A 65 -17.17 -4.54 -11.65
N HIS A 66 -17.44 -4.09 -12.87
CA HIS A 66 -18.78 -4.10 -13.45
C HIS A 66 -19.31 -5.51 -13.70
N VAL A 67 -18.45 -6.43 -14.16
CA VAL A 67 -18.80 -7.85 -14.31
C VAL A 67 -19.21 -8.42 -12.95
N PHE A 68 -18.44 -8.19 -11.89
CA PHE A 68 -18.81 -8.65 -10.56
C PHE A 68 -20.10 -8.04 -10.03
N VAL A 69 -20.29 -6.73 -10.22
CA VAL A 69 -21.54 -6.07 -9.83
C VAL A 69 -22.72 -6.75 -10.52
N ARG A 70 -22.63 -6.98 -11.83
CA ARG A 70 -23.69 -7.64 -12.60
C ARG A 70 -23.96 -9.08 -12.13
N ILE A 71 -22.89 -9.86 -11.85
CA ILE A 71 -23.03 -11.22 -11.31
C ILE A 71 -23.70 -11.18 -9.93
N PHE A 72 -23.32 -10.24 -9.07
CA PHE A 72 -23.87 -10.11 -7.72
C PHE A 72 -25.31 -9.59 -7.69
N GLU A 73 -25.78 -8.98 -8.76
CA GLU A 73 -27.16 -8.54 -8.97
C GLU A 73 -28.05 -9.68 -9.47
N THR A 74 -27.57 -10.39 -10.48
CA THR A 74 -28.35 -11.44 -11.15
C THR A 74 -28.41 -12.73 -10.38
N GLN A 75 -27.36 -13.04 -9.60
CA GLN A 75 -27.25 -14.30 -8.88
C GLN A 75 -27.27 -14.09 -7.37
N HIS A 76 -28.10 -14.86 -6.65
CA HIS A 76 -28.16 -14.85 -5.18
C HIS A 76 -26.98 -15.64 -4.58
N ILE A 77 -25.76 -15.13 -4.78
CA ILE A 77 -24.53 -15.76 -4.30
C ILE A 77 -24.27 -15.36 -2.83
N ARG A 78 -23.92 -16.34 -2.00
CA ARG A 78 -23.51 -16.09 -0.61
C ARG A 78 -22.24 -15.21 -0.56
N ASP A 79 -22.16 -14.31 0.41
CA ASP A 79 -21.03 -13.37 0.54
C ASP A 79 -19.66 -14.05 0.63
N THR A 80 -19.57 -15.26 1.18
CA THR A 80 -18.33 -16.05 1.20
C THR A 80 -17.86 -16.42 -0.21
N LYS A 81 -18.77 -16.83 -1.10
CA LYS A 81 -18.42 -17.11 -2.49
C LYS A 81 -18.00 -15.85 -3.24
N LYS A 82 -18.63 -14.69 -2.97
CA LYS A 82 -18.25 -13.40 -3.53
C LYS A 82 -16.81 -13.01 -3.13
N VAL A 83 -16.45 -13.22 -1.86
CA VAL A 83 -15.09 -13.01 -1.36
C VAL A 83 -14.09 -13.89 -2.09
N LEU A 84 -14.38 -15.19 -2.26
CA LEU A 84 -13.51 -16.11 -2.99
C LEU A 84 -13.36 -15.74 -4.47
N MET A 85 -14.44 -15.29 -5.12
CA MET A 85 -14.39 -14.81 -6.50
C MET A 85 -13.48 -13.56 -6.63
N ILE A 86 -13.60 -12.59 -5.72
CA ILE A 86 -12.77 -11.39 -5.73
C ILE A 86 -11.31 -11.76 -5.42
N LEU A 87 -11.06 -12.67 -4.46
CA LEU A 87 -9.73 -13.14 -4.13
C LEU A 87 -9.09 -13.88 -5.32
N GLY A 88 -9.85 -14.76 -5.99
CA GLY A 88 -9.40 -15.44 -7.19
C GLY A 88 -9.06 -14.45 -8.32
N ALA A 89 -9.90 -13.44 -8.52
CA ALA A 89 -9.62 -12.37 -9.48
C ALA A 89 -8.37 -11.56 -9.12
N ALA A 90 -8.14 -11.30 -7.83
CA ALA A 90 -6.94 -10.63 -7.37
C ALA A 90 -5.67 -11.45 -7.69
N ILE A 91 -5.68 -12.74 -7.42
CA ILE A 91 -4.57 -13.65 -7.75
C ILE A 91 -4.34 -13.69 -9.28
N LEU A 92 -5.42 -13.77 -10.08
CA LEU A 92 -5.32 -13.78 -11.53
C LEU A 92 -4.77 -12.45 -12.07
N LEU A 93 -5.16 -11.30 -11.52
CA LEU A 93 -4.64 -10.00 -11.94
C LEU A 93 -3.16 -9.85 -11.59
N MET A 94 -2.73 -10.34 -10.41
CA MET A 94 -1.31 -10.34 -10.04
C MET A 94 -0.50 -11.28 -10.94
N GLY A 95 -1.00 -12.49 -11.20
CA GLY A 95 -0.36 -13.42 -12.14
C GLY A 95 -0.34 -12.91 -13.57
N LEU A 96 -1.36 -12.17 -13.99
CA LEU A 96 -1.37 -11.50 -15.29
C LEU A 96 -0.30 -10.40 -15.37
N GLU A 97 -0.13 -9.60 -14.31
CA GLU A 97 0.93 -8.61 -14.20
C GLU A 97 2.31 -9.24 -14.46
N ASP A 98 2.61 -10.36 -13.79
CA ASP A 98 3.87 -11.08 -13.97
C ASP A 98 4.02 -11.63 -15.39
N LEU A 99 2.92 -12.14 -15.98
CA LEU A 99 2.93 -12.77 -17.31
C LEU A 99 3.15 -11.77 -18.45
N ILE A 100 2.59 -10.54 -18.33
CA ILE A 100 2.66 -9.52 -19.41
C ILE A 100 3.66 -8.41 -19.13
N ARG A 101 4.46 -8.54 -18.07
CA ARG A 101 5.39 -7.53 -17.58
C ARG A 101 6.32 -6.99 -18.67
N ASP A 102 6.81 -7.89 -19.55
CA ASP A 102 7.75 -7.55 -20.62
C ASP A 102 7.08 -6.90 -21.85
N THR A 103 5.74 -6.94 -21.90
CA THR A 103 4.98 -6.49 -23.08
C THR A 103 4.22 -5.19 -22.81
N ILE A 104 3.53 -5.12 -21.70
CA ILE A 104 2.67 -3.98 -21.36
C ILE A 104 2.82 -3.69 -19.86
N ALA A 105 3.08 -2.42 -19.53
CA ALA A 105 3.03 -1.97 -18.15
C ALA A 105 1.57 -2.09 -17.63
N PHE A 106 1.38 -2.94 -16.62
CA PHE A 106 0.09 -3.23 -16.01
C PHE A 106 0.23 -3.30 -14.50
N SER A 107 -0.71 -2.76 -13.75
CA SER A 107 -0.75 -2.88 -12.29
C SER A 107 -1.96 -3.71 -11.84
N GLY A 108 -1.70 -4.96 -11.46
CA GLY A 108 -2.71 -5.87 -10.90
C GLY A 108 -3.28 -5.34 -9.59
N PHE A 109 -2.44 -4.74 -8.77
CA PHE A 109 -2.85 -4.15 -7.49
C PHE A 109 -3.89 -3.03 -7.69
N LEU A 110 -3.66 -2.12 -8.64
CA LEU A 110 -4.63 -1.09 -9.02
C LEU A 110 -5.92 -1.69 -9.59
N GLY A 111 -5.79 -2.76 -10.36
CA GLY A 111 -6.95 -3.50 -10.85
C GLY A 111 -7.82 -4.01 -9.72
N VAL A 112 -7.23 -4.65 -8.71
CA VAL A 112 -7.94 -5.15 -7.52
C VAL A 112 -8.60 -4.02 -6.73
N MET A 113 -7.86 -2.92 -6.50
CA MET A 113 -8.42 -1.73 -5.83
C MET A 113 -9.62 -1.17 -6.57
N THR A 114 -9.53 -1.07 -7.89
CA THR A 114 -10.60 -0.54 -8.73
C THR A 114 -11.83 -1.45 -8.72
N ILE A 115 -11.66 -2.77 -8.71
CA ILE A 115 -12.78 -3.71 -8.50
C ILE A 115 -13.51 -3.39 -7.19
N GLY A 116 -12.77 -3.26 -6.09
CA GLY A 116 -13.35 -2.92 -4.79
C GLY A 116 -14.09 -1.58 -4.80
N PHE A 117 -13.51 -0.58 -5.45
CA PHE A 117 -14.10 0.75 -5.59
C PHE A 117 -15.40 0.74 -6.41
N VAL A 118 -15.44 0.01 -7.53
CA VAL A 118 -16.65 -0.13 -8.36
C VAL A 118 -17.76 -0.84 -7.57
N ILE A 119 -17.43 -1.90 -6.84
CA ILE A 119 -18.42 -2.58 -5.98
C ILE A 119 -18.92 -1.64 -4.88
N LEU A 120 -18.04 -0.83 -4.29
CA LEU A 120 -18.44 0.15 -3.27
C LEU A 120 -19.41 1.20 -3.83
N LEU A 121 -19.11 1.76 -5.00
CA LEU A 121 -19.94 2.78 -5.65
C LEU A 121 -21.32 2.24 -6.06
N LYS A 122 -21.35 1.04 -6.63
CA LYS A 122 -22.60 0.47 -7.18
C LYS A 122 -23.42 -0.30 -6.13
N ARG A 123 -22.77 -0.94 -5.18
CA ARG A 123 -23.39 -1.86 -4.19
C ARG A 123 -22.77 -1.69 -2.80
N GLY A 124 -22.85 -0.47 -2.24
CA GLY A 124 -22.23 -0.11 -0.96
C GLY A 124 -22.57 -1.04 0.21
N ILE A 125 -23.82 -1.54 0.29
CA ILE A 125 -24.24 -2.50 1.33
C ILE A 125 -23.48 -3.83 1.18
N VAL A 126 -23.33 -4.31 -0.05
CA VAL A 126 -22.57 -5.54 -0.34
C VAL A 126 -21.10 -5.31 -0.01
N ALA A 127 -20.52 -4.20 -0.45
CA ALA A 127 -19.13 -3.83 -0.16
C ALA A 127 -18.83 -3.84 1.34
N LYS A 128 -19.70 -3.26 2.18
CA LYS A 128 -19.54 -3.29 3.65
C LYS A 128 -19.54 -4.72 4.21
N ARG A 129 -20.46 -5.58 3.76
CA ARG A 129 -20.50 -6.98 4.23
C ARG A 129 -19.25 -7.76 3.79
N LEU A 130 -18.77 -7.53 2.56
CA LEU A 130 -17.55 -8.15 2.06
C LEU A 130 -16.32 -7.66 2.82
N SER A 131 -16.23 -6.36 3.10
CA SER A 131 -15.15 -5.74 3.89
C SER A 131 -14.99 -6.42 5.27
N VAL A 132 -16.09 -6.70 5.97
CA VAL A 132 -16.04 -7.42 7.27
C VAL A 132 -15.43 -8.82 7.10
N LYS A 133 -15.71 -9.51 6.00
CA LYS A 133 -15.14 -10.85 5.74
C LYS A 133 -13.67 -10.76 5.33
N PHE A 134 -13.31 -9.81 4.47
CA PHE A 134 -11.92 -9.55 4.10
C PHE A 134 -11.07 -9.17 5.31
N ASN A 135 -11.61 -8.38 6.24
CA ASN A 135 -10.89 -8.03 7.46
C ASN A 135 -10.51 -9.25 8.33
N LYS A 136 -11.36 -10.29 8.35
CA LYS A 136 -11.01 -11.55 9.04
C LYS A 136 -9.89 -12.31 8.34
N ILE A 137 -9.89 -12.33 7.00
CA ILE A 137 -8.81 -12.91 6.20
C ILE A 137 -7.53 -12.11 6.39
N TRP A 138 -7.65 -10.78 6.42
CA TRP A 138 -6.54 -9.86 6.61
C TRP A 138 -5.77 -10.13 7.91
N ILE A 139 -6.47 -10.33 9.03
CA ILE A 139 -5.82 -10.61 10.32
C ILE A 139 -4.89 -11.84 10.21
N LEU A 140 -5.36 -12.92 9.58
CA LEU A 140 -4.54 -14.12 9.37
C LEU A 140 -3.38 -13.84 8.41
N ALA A 141 -3.66 -13.18 7.29
CA ALA A 141 -2.66 -12.85 6.28
C ALA A 141 -1.57 -11.93 6.84
N GLU A 142 -1.95 -10.95 7.66
CA GLU A 142 -1.03 -10.02 8.32
C GLU A 142 -0.09 -10.75 9.29
N ILE A 143 -0.62 -11.66 10.12
CA ILE A 143 0.20 -12.47 11.02
C ILE A 143 1.21 -13.30 10.22
N LEU A 144 0.74 -13.99 9.17
CA LEU A 144 1.61 -14.80 8.31
C LEU A 144 2.68 -13.95 7.62
N LEU A 145 2.31 -12.78 7.10
CA LEU A 145 3.24 -11.84 6.48
C LEU A 145 4.36 -11.47 7.43
N PHE A 146 4.03 -10.97 8.62
CA PHE A 146 5.04 -10.53 9.58
C PHE A 146 5.90 -11.67 10.13
N VAL A 147 5.33 -12.85 10.34
CA VAL A 147 6.09 -14.03 10.79
C VAL A 147 7.07 -14.48 9.69
N LEU A 148 6.61 -14.61 8.43
CA LEU A 148 7.46 -15.06 7.34
C LEU A 148 8.55 -14.05 6.99
N VAL A 149 8.22 -12.77 6.93
CA VAL A 149 9.19 -11.69 6.68
C VAL A 149 10.18 -11.61 7.83
N GLY A 150 9.71 -11.66 9.08
CA GLY A 150 10.59 -11.65 10.25
C GLY A 150 11.55 -12.84 10.31
N ALA A 151 11.11 -14.02 9.86
CA ALA A 151 11.94 -15.21 9.82
C ALA A 151 13.07 -15.15 8.76
N GLN A 152 12.95 -14.28 7.77
CA GLN A 152 13.96 -14.10 6.70
C GLN A 152 14.99 -13.01 7.04
N VAL A 153 14.81 -12.26 8.13
CA VAL A 153 15.70 -11.15 8.51
C VAL A 153 16.98 -11.68 9.13
N ASP A 154 18.10 -11.28 8.57
CA ASP A 154 19.41 -11.47 9.19
C ASP A 154 19.67 -10.36 10.22
N LEU A 155 19.72 -10.75 11.49
CA LEU A 155 19.97 -9.81 12.59
C LEU A 155 21.38 -9.23 12.55
N GLY A 156 22.38 -9.99 12.03
CA GLY A 156 23.75 -9.52 11.87
C GLY A 156 23.80 -8.36 10.87
N VAL A 157 23.24 -8.56 9.68
CA VAL A 157 23.13 -7.53 8.63
C VAL A 157 22.36 -6.32 9.13
N THR A 158 21.30 -6.55 9.90
CA THR A 158 20.46 -5.45 10.46
C THR A 158 21.26 -4.61 11.46
N LEU A 159 22.06 -5.22 12.33
CA LEU A 159 22.88 -4.53 13.32
C LEU A 159 24.04 -3.77 12.68
N ASP A 160 24.70 -4.37 11.68
CA ASP A 160 25.81 -3.75 10.95
C ASP A 160 25.34 -2.51 10.15
N ALA A 161 24.15 -2.58 9.55
CA ALA A 161 23.53 -1.45 8.85
C ALA A 161 22.89 -0.41 9.80
N GLY A 162 22.77 -0.73 11.10
CA GLY A 162 21.91 -0.04 12.05
C GLY A 162 22.06 1.48 12.08
N GLY A 163 23.30 2.00 12.15
CA GLY A 163 23.55 3.44 12.20
C GLY A 163 23.15 4.17 10.90
N ALA A 164 23.63 3.68 9.77
CA ALA A 164 23.31 4.23 8.45
C ALA A 164 21.83 4.02 8.12
N GLY A 165 21.28 2.87 8.50
CA GLY A 165 19.86 2.55 8.34
C GLY A 165 18.94 3.51 9.05
N ILE A 166 19.22 3.82 10.31
CA ILE A 166 18.44 4.80 11.08
C ILE A 166 18.50 6.20 10.45
N LEU A 167 19.67 6.60 9.96
CA LEU A 167 19.81 7.90 9.27
C LEU A 167 18.99 7.96 7.99
N ILE A 168 18.99 6.91 7.18
CA ILE A 168 18.18 6.82 5.95
C ILE A 168 16.70 6.85 6.29
N ILE A 169 16.25 6.10 7.29
CA ILE A 169 14.87 6.09 7.75
C ILE A 169 14.47 7.48 8.26
N ALA A 170 15.30 8.13 9.06
CA ALA A 170 15.05 9.47 9.58
C ALA A 170 14.94 10.50 8.45
N ALA A 171 15.85 10.47 7.48
CA ALA A 171 15.80 11.34 6.31
C ALA A 171 14.52 11.10 5.48
N GLY A 172 14.16 9.84 5.24
CA GLY A 172 12.93 9.47 4.55
C GLY A 172 11.67 9.95 5.27
N LEU A 173 11.63 9.83 6.60
CA LEU A 173 10.53 10.33 7.42
C LEU A 173 10.41 11.86 7.37
N LEU A 174 11.53 12.57 7.41
CA LEU A 174 11.55 14.04 7.27
C LEU A 174 11.00 14.47 5.91
N MET A 175 11.48 13.86 4.83
CA MET A 175 11.00 14.16 3.49
C MET A 175 9.50 13.82 3.34
N ARG A 176 9.06 12.73 3.91
CA ARG A 176 7.64 12.35 3.93
C ARG A 176 6.80 13.37 4.71
N PHE A 177 7.24 13.76 5.91
CA PHE A 177 6.56 14.77 6.70
C PHE A 177 6.42 16.09 5.93
N LEU A 178 7.49 16.54 5.30
CA LEU A 178 7.49 17.74 4.45
C LEU A 178 6.55 17.57 3.25
N GLY A 179 6.60 16.45 2.56
CA GLY A 179 5.75 16.15 1.41
C GLY A 179 4.25 16.18 1.76
N VAL A 180 3.87 15.52 2.84
CA VAL A 180 2.47 15.54 3.33
C VAL A 180 2.06 16.96 3.74
N TYR A 181 2.93 17.69 4.45
CA TYR A 181 2.64 19.05 4.87
C TYR A 181 2.44 19.97 3.68
N ILE A 182 3.29 19.87 2.65
CA ILE A 182 3.18 20.64 1.40
C ILE A 182 1.92 20.28 0.64
N ALA A 183 1.58 19.01 0.53
CA ALA A 183 0.35 18.54 -0.13
C ALA A 183 -0.92 19.08 0.53
N LEU A 184 -0.87 19.40 1.81
CA LEU A 184 -1.97 19.97 2.57
C LEU A 184 -2.01 21.51 2.57
N LEU A 185 -1.07 22.20 1.90
CA LEU A 185 -1.02 23.65 1.81
C LEU A 185 -2.25 24.13 1.07
N GLY A 186 -3.12 24.21 0.80
CA GLY A 186 -4.34 24.69 0.11
C GLY A 186 -5.62 24.16 0.72
N THR A 187 -5.51 23.36 1.78
CA THR A 187 -6.68 22.83 2.47
C THR A 187 -7.08 23.70 3.67
N ASP A 188 -8.37 23.62 4.04
CA ASP A 188 -8.92 24.36 5.19
C ASP A 188 -8.47 23.79 6.56
N LEU A 189 -7.47 22.91 6.55
CA LEU A 189 -6.90 22.35 7.78
C LEU A 189 -5.99 23.36 8.48
N ASN A 190 -6.12 23.47 9.79
CA ASN A 190 -5.22 24.29 10.58
C ASN A 190 -3.82 23.65 10.70
N ARG A 191 -2.83 24.40 11.21
CA ARG A 191 -1.44 23.91 11.32
C ARG A 191 -1.31 22.63 12.16
N LYS A 192 -2.11 22.49 13.22
CA LYS A 192 -2.08 21.31 14.09
C LYS A 192 -2.70 20.10 13.39
N GLU A 193 -3.77 20.30 12.64
CA GLU A 193 -4.42 19.25 11.85
C GLU A 193 -3.52 18.75 10.71
N LYS A 194 -2.80 19.67 10.04
CA LYS A 194 -1.79 19.32 9.02
C LYS A 194 -0.64 18.51 9.63
N ALA A 195 -0.14 18.93 10.79
CA ALA A 195 0.89 18.18 11.50
C ALA A 195 0.38 16.80 11.96
N PHE A 196 -0.87 16.72 12.41
CA PHE A 196 -1.50 15.43 12.75
C PHE A 196 -1.57 14.50 11.54
N CYS A 197 -2.02 15.00 10.38
CA CYS A 197 -2.00 14.22 9.14
C CYS A 197 -0.58 13.73 8.83
N ALA A 198 0.43 14.59 8.88
CA ALA A 198 1.81 14.20 8.60
C ALA A 198 2.32 13.11 9.58
N VAL A 199 2.01 13.22 10.86
CA VAL A 199 2.34 12.18 11.85
C VAL A 199 1.54 10.89 11.61
N ALA A 200 0.28 10.99 11.20
CA ALA A 200 -0.54 9.81 10.88
C ALA A 200 -0.02 9.02 9.67
N TYR A 201 0.75 9.66 8.79
CA TYR A 201 1.45 9.01 7.67
C TYR A 201 2.80 8.39 8.06
N THR A 202 3.28 8.58 9.29
CA THR A 202 4.57 8.03 9.74
C THR A 202 4.60 6.51 9.82
N PRO A 203 3.58 5.82 10.40
CA PRO A 203 3.61 4.37 10.50
C PRO A 203 3.62 3.71 9.13
N LYS A 204 4.57 2.83 8.93
CA LYS A 204 4.67 1.97 7.74
C LYS A 204 4.82 0.54 8.21
N ALA A 205 4.14 -0.39 7.60
CA ALA A 205 4.21 -1.78 7.99
C ALA A 205 4.03 -2.75 6.82
N THR A 206 2.79 -2.93 6.34
CA THR A 206 2.43 -4.05 5.48
C THR A 206 3.04 -3.99 4.09
N VAL A 207 3.01 -2.82 3.45
CA VAL A 207 3.61 -2.66 2.11
C VAL A 207 5.12 -2.84 2.17
N GLN A 208 5.81 -2.24 3.14
CA GLN A 208 7.25 -2.43 3.30
C GLN A 208 7.62 -3.87 3.61
N ALA A 209 6.83 -4.58 4.44
CA ALA A 209 7.06 -5.99 4.68
C ALA A 209 6.90 -6.81 3.38
N ALA A 210 5.83 -6.54 2.61
CA ALA A 210 5.54 -7.26 1.38
C ALA A 210 6.61 -7.03 0.30
N ILE A 211 6.95 -5.76 -0.01
CA ILE A 211 7.90 -5.45 -1.07
C ILE A 211 9.36 -5.59 -0.62
N GLY A 212 9.66 -5.46 0.66
CA GLY A 212 11.03 -5.57 1.18
C GLY A 212 11.66 -6.94 0.99
N ALA A 213 10.85 -8.01 0.98
CA ALA A 213 11.32 -9.38 0.75
C ALA A 213 11.52 -9.71 -0.75
N VAL A 214 10.94 -8.93 -1.65
CA VAL A 214 10.95 -9.20 -3.09
C VAL A 214 12.37 -9.22 -3.68
N PRO A 215 13.27 -8.25 -3.42
CA PRO A 215 14.63 -8.27 -3.95
C PRO A 215 15.40 -9.52 -3.54
N LEU A 216 15.24 -9.97 -2.29
CA LEU A 216 15.85 -11.19 -1.82
C LEU A 216 15.32 -12.42 -2.58
N ALA A 217 14.02 -12.50 -2.79
CA ALA A 217 13.38 -13.59 -3.54
C ALA A 217 13.84 -13.64 -5.01
N TYR A 218 14.12 -12.49 -5.62
CA TYR A 218 14.67 -12.40 -6.99
C TYR A 218 16.20 -12.53 -7.06
N GLY A 219 16.89 -12.81 -5.95
CA GLY A 219 18.35 -12.95 -5.92
C GLY A 219 19.11 -11.65 -6.19
N VAL A 220 18.51 -10.50 -5.93
CA VAL A 220 19.16 -9.20 -6.08
C VAL A 220 20.31 -9.07 -5.09
N GLN A 221 21.48 -8.67 -5.57
CA GLN A 221 22.63 -8.43 -4.70
C GLN A 221 22.30 -7.37 -3.64
N GLY A 222 22.49 -7.71 -2.35
CA GLY A 222 22.07 -6.85 -1.24
C GLY A 222 20.57 -6.91 -0.92
N GLY A 223 19.84 -7.91 -1.44
CA GLY A 223 18.42 -8.13 -1.12
C GLY A 223 18.18 -8.38 0.37
N ASP A 224 19.12 -9.02 1.05
CA ASP A 224 19.17 -9.20 2.50
C ASP A 224 19.25 -7.87 3.26
N LEU A 225 20.07 -6.94 2.79
CA LEU A 225 20.19 -5.59 3.32
C LEU A 225 18.88 -4.81 3.12
N ILE A 226 18.29 -4.89 1.93
CA ILE A 226 17.02 -4.21 1.63
C ILE A 226 15.90 -4.73 2.54
N LEU A 227 15.80 -6.05 2.73
CA LEU A 227 14.85 -6.67 3.63
C LEU A 227 15.07 -6.21 5.08
N SER A 228 16.33 -6.25 5.54
CA SER A 228 16.71 -5.82 6.88
C SER A 228 16.35 -4.35 7.13
N MET A 229 16.58 -3.48 6.15
CA MET A 229 16.20 -2.07 6.20
C MET A 229 14.69 -1.86 6.22
N ALA A 230 13.94 -2.64 5.44
CA ALA A 230 12.48 -2.61 5.44
C ALA A 230 11.93 -2.97 6.83
N VAL A 231 12.42 -4.06 7.43
CA VAL A 231 11.99 -4.50 8.77
C VAL A 231 12.41 -3.51 9.85
N LEU A 232 13.65 -2.99 9.81
CA LEU A 232 14.11 -1.95 10.73
C LEU A 232 13.21 -0.71 10.66
N SER A 233 12.83 -0.31 9.44
CA SER A 233 11.91 0.83 9.28
C SER A 233 10.56 0.58 9.92
N ILE A 234 10.00 -0.64 9.82
CA ILE A 234 8.73 -1.01 10.46
C ILE A 234 8.86 -0.94 11.98
N VAL A 235 9.92 -1.56 12.54
CA VAL A 235 10.15 -1.61 13.99
C VAL A 235 10.32 -0.20 14.59
N VAL A 236 10.94 0.72 13.85
CA VAL A 236 11.13 2.10 14.27
C VAL A 236 9.87 2.95 14.06
N THR A 237 9.28 2.90 12.85
CA THR A 237 8.22 3.86 12.48
C THR A 237 6.84 3.50 13.02
N ALA A 238 6.51 2.22 13.18
CA ALA A 238 5.20 1.82 13.65
C ALA A 238 4.95 2.24 15.11
N PRO A 239 5.87 1.99 16.08
CA PRO A 239 5.71 2.48 17.45
C PRO A 239 5.75 4.01 17.54
N LEU A 240 6.70 4.66 16.83
CA LEU A 240 6.81 6.12 16.83
C LEU A 240 5.53 6.78 16.32
N GLY A 241 4.97 6.28 15.23
CA GLY A 241 3.73 6.78 14.68
C GLY A 241 2.54 6.55 15.61
N ALA A 242 2.44 5.36 16.21
CA ALA A 242 1.36 5.05 17.17
C ALA A 242 1.41 5.99 18.41
N VAL A 243 2.60 6.23 18.95
CA VAL A 243 2.81 7.17 20.07
C VAL A 243 2.50 8.60 19.63
N GLY A 244 3.02 9.01 18.46
CA GLY A 244 2.79 10.35 17.90
C GLY A 244 1.32 10.66 17.67
N ILE A 245 0.57 9.73 17.07
CA ILE A 245 -0.88 9.85 16.85
C ILE A 245 -1.61 9.98 18.20
N ARG A 246 -1.27 9.13 19.17
CA ARG A 246 -1.89 9.17 20.51
C ARG A 246 -1.60 10.48 21.24
N TYR A 247 -0.37 10.98 21.16
CA TYR A 247 0.04 12.24 21.77
C TYR A 247 -0.69 13.42 21.14
N MET A 248 -0.69 13.51 19.83
CA MET A 248 -1.34 14.62 19.10
C MET A 248 -2.85 14.61 19.29
N LYS A 249 -3.48 13.43 19.33
CA LYS A 249 -4.91 13.28 19.58
C LYS A 249 -5.35 13.88 20.93
N ARG A 250 -4.50 13.84 21.95
CA ARG A 250 -4.79 14.44 23.26
C ARG A 250 -4.73 15.98 23.25
N HIS A 251 -3.93 16.55 22.34
CA HIS A 251 -3.67 17.99 22.26
C HIS A 251 -4.44 18.68 21.13
N LEU A 252 -5.04 17.90 20.26
CA LEU A 252 -6.01 18.36 19.30
C LEU A 252 -7.39 18.16 19.91
N SER A 253 -8.07 19.26 20.21
CA SER A 253 -9.52 19.25 20.46
C SER A 253 -10.22 18.95 19.13
N LEU A 254 -10.07 17.72 18.64
CA LEU A 254 -10.77 17.18 17.49
C LEU A 254 -12.04 16.46 17.92
#